data_2eca2728a3dcad9ea1e4161fe9f94ec8
#
_entry.id   2eca2728a3dcad9ea1e4161fe9f94ec8
#
_cell.length_a   1.000
_cell.length_b   1.000
_cell.length_c   1.000
_cell.angle_alpha   90.00
_cell.angle_beta   90.00
_cell.angle_gamma   90.00
#
_symmetry.space_group_name_H-M   'P 1'
#
loop_
_entity.id
_entity.type
_entity.pdbx_description
1 polymer ?
#
loop_
_entity_poly.entity_id
_entity_poly.type
_entity_poly.pdbx_seq_one_letter_code
_entity_poly.pdbx_strand_id
1 'polypeptide(L)'
;MMGWTAQGARLGAIVLTAALLVVTRADAAGTAYGVDTAEVSEAGNCKVESWLSWASNQDFLAITNPSCVVNLGRPVELSVQLQRSRADGEWGTSAAPKFKTNLIPSDIGKFGVAIAGGAAFDLVTHETLGFYAYVPATMRLSEVMRLNVNFGWQWDRLADVHFFSYGAGIDWRTPDNVWTLTAEVFGLVGLGDPKTVGQPRYQLGLRWRPVDRFSMDLILGRNITGENANWITLATSIRFPAPEK
;
A
#
# COMPACT_ATOMS: atom_id res chain seq x y z
N MET A 1 2.49 -42.58 72.95
CA MET A 1 3.18 -41.26 72.71
C MET A 1 2.99 -40.93 71.27
N MET A 2 2.34 -39.81 71.03
CA MET A 2 1.71 -39.43 69.75
C MET A 2 2.78 -38.92 68.74
N GLY A 3 2.83 -39.51 67.56
CA GLY A 3 3.54 -39.01 66.39
C GLY A 3 2.60 -38.34 65.40
N TRP A 4 2.76 -37.07 65.15
CA TRP A 4 1.99 -36.30 64.19
C TRP A 4 2.66 -36.41 62.82
N THR A 5 1.97 -36.92 61.83
CA THR A 5 2.36 -36.93 60.44
C THR A 5 1.85 -35.67 59.78
N ALA A 6 2.75 -34.77 59.37
CA ALA A 6 2.46 -33.59 58.59
C ALA A 6 2.21 -34.01 57.12
N GLN A 7 0.99 -33.89 56.64
CA GLN A 7 0.66 -33.98 55.20
C GLN A 7 1.00 -32.65 54.52
N GLY A 8 2.07 -32.66 53.72
CA GLY A 8 2.44 -31.56 52.86
C GLY A 8 1.49 -31.45 51.67
N ALA A 9 0.66 -30.43 51.68
CA ALA A 9 -0.16 -30.05 50.53
C ALA A 9 0.76 -29.53 49.42
N ARG A 10 0.92 -30.27 48.33
CA ARG A 10 1.56 -29.77 47.10
C ARG A 10 0.54 -28.93 46.33
N LEU A 11 0.62 -27.63 46.49
CA LEU A 11 -0.05 -26.68 45.59
C LEU A 11 0.68 -26.70 44.23
N GLY A 12 0.10 -27.41 43.29
CA GLY A 12 0.49 -27.34 41.88
C GLY A 12 0.13 -25.98 41.32
N ALA A 13 1.15 -25.13 41.10
CA ALA A 13 0.97 -23.91 40.34
C ALA A 13 0.74 -24.26 38.87
N ILE A 14 -0.51 -24.20 38.42
CA ILE A 14 -0.87 -24.23 37.00
C ILE A 14 -0.45 -22.87 36.43
N VAL A 15 0.72 -22.82 35.83
CA VAL A 15 1.14 -21.69 35.00
C VAL A 15 0.32 -21.77 33.71
N LEU A 16 -0.76 -21.02 33.66
CA LEU A 16 -1.54 -20.80 32.45
C LEU A 16 -0.72 -19.87 31.54
N THR A 17 0.08 -20.46 30.65
CA THR A 17 0.77 -19.73 29.59
C THR A 17 -0.28 -19.33 28.58
N ALA A 18 -0.90 -18.16 28.77
CA ALA A 18 -1.70 -17.52 27.74
C ALA A 18 -0.72 -17.15 26.61
N ALA A 19 -0.61 -18.00 25.60
CA ALA A 19 0.00 -17.64 24.33
C ALA A 19 -0.88 -16.55 23.70
N LEU A 20 -0.52 -15.28 23.91
CA LEU A 20 -1.03 -14.18 23.13
C LEU A 20 -0.63 -14.45 21.69
N LEU A 21 -1.56 -15.00 20.92
CA LEU A 21 -1.51 -14.98 19.47
C LEU A 21 -1.59 -13.50 19.03
N VAL A 22 -0.44 -12.86 18.94
CA VAL A 22 -0.34 -11.56 18.27
C VAL A 22 -0.60 -11.84 16.81
N VAL A 23 -1.86 -11.69 16.39
CA VAL A 23 -2.23 -11.67 14.98
C VAL A 23 -1.59 -10.41 14.42
N THR A 24 -0.40 -10.55 13.81
CA THR A 24 0.25 -9.48 13.06
C THR A 24 -0.62 -9.17 11.85
N ARG A 25 -1.46 -8.15 11.96
CA ARG A 25 -2.29 -7.68 10.84
C ARG A 25 -1.35 -7.17 9.74
N ALA A 26 -1.48 -7.73 8.55
CA ALA A 26 -0.78 -7.25 7.37
C ALA A 26 -1.35 -5.87 6.99
N ASP A 27 -0.53 -4.84 7.14
CA ASP A 27 -0.88 -3.49 6.73
C ASP A 27 -0.35 -3.27 5.31
N ALA A 28 -1.24 -3.28 4.33
CA ALA A 28 -0.91 -2.82 2.99
C ALA A 28 -0.46 -1.34 3.05
N ALA A 29 0.61 -0.96 2.35
CA ALA A 29 0.96 0.43 2.14
C ALA A 29 -0.23 1.13 1.47
N GLY A 30 -0.51 2.38 1.85
CA GLY A 30 -1.58 3.15 1.22
C GLY A 30 -1.26 3.43 -0.25
N THR A 31 -2.29 3.59 -1.08
CA THR A 31 -2.16 3.85 -2.52
C THR A 31 -1.59 5.24 -2.85
N ALA A 32 -1.40 6.13 -1.85
CA ALA A 32 -0.66 7.38 -2.00
C ALA A 32 0.85 7.19 -2.23
N TYR A 33 1.38 5.99 -1.92
CA TYR A 33 2.75 5.62 -2.16
C TYR A 33 2.93 5.04 -3.57
N GLY A 34 4.12 5.28 -4.17
CA GLY A 34 4.45 4.81 -5.52
C GLY A 34 4.78 3.32 -5.58
N VAL A 35 5.14 2.71 -4.44
CA VAL A 35 5.48 1.29 -4.31
C VAL A 35 4.43 0.57 -3.47
N ASP A 36 3.71 -0.35 -4.09
CA ASP A 36 2.69 -1.16 -3.42
C ASP A 36 3.32 -2.36 -2.72
N THR A 37 2.62 -2.91 -1.72
CA THR A 37 3.03 -4.14 -1.02
C THR A 37 2.34 -5.36 -1.62
N ALA A 38 2.90 -6.56 -1.41
CA ALA A 38 2.22 -7.81 -1.74
C ALA A 38 1.07 -8.16 -0.78
N GLU A 39 0.84 -7.35 0.26
CA GLU A 39 -0.13 -7.64 1.29
C GLU A 39 -1.55 -7.30 0.85
N VAL A 40 -2.49 -8.20 1.12
CA VAL A 40 -3.93 -8.05 0.93
C VAL A 40 -4.59 -8.38 2.26
N SER A 41 -5.52 -7.55 2.70
CA SER A 41 -6.27 -7.78 3.94
C SER A 41 -7.16 -9.02 3.85
N GLU A 42 -7.68 -9.48 4.98
CA GLU A 42 -8.65 -10.58 5.01
C GLU A 42 -9.96 -10.18 4.33
N ALA A 43 -10.66 -11.18 3.79
CA ALA A 43 -11.94 -10.99 3.15
C ALA A 43 -13.00 -10.39 4.11
N GLY A 44 -13.79 -9.46 3.60
CA GLY A 44 -14.78 -8.69 4.36
C GLY A 44 -14.25 -7.34 4.88
N ASN A 45 -12.93 -7.11 4.90
CA ASN A 45 -12.38 -5.82 5.26
C ASN A 45 -12.52 -4.83 4.10
N CYS A 46 -12.95 -3.62 4.41
CA CYS A 46 -13.00 -2.50 3.48
C CYS A 46 -12.14 -1.34 4.01
N LYS A 47 -11.70 -0.47 3.11
CA LYS A 47 -11.02 0.79 3.46
C LYS A 47 -11.38 1.88 2.47
N VAL A 48 -11.26 3.13 2.90
CA VAL A 48 -11.25 4.29 2.03
C VAL A 48 -9.93 5.03 2.26
N GLU A 49 -9.16 5.20 1.20
CA GLU A 49 -7.94 5.98 1.20
C GLU A 49 -8.19 7.25 0.39
N SER A 50 -7.76 8.40 0.90
CA SER A 50 -7.89 9.67 0.19
C SER A 50 -6.63 10.49 0.38
N TRP A 51 -6.20 11.19 -0.68
CA TRP A 51 -5.03 12.07 -0.60
C TRP A 51 -5.13 13.26 -1.51
N LEU A 52 -4.40 14.29 -1.10
CA LEU A 52 -4.22 15.53 -1.84
C LEU A 52 -2.72 15.73 -2.03
N SER A 53 -2.30 16.02 -3.26
CA SER A 53 -0.91 16.31 -3.60
C SER A 53 -0.81 17.65 -4.31
N TRP A 54 0.19 18.42 -3.93
CA TRP A 54 0.53 19.71 -4.53
C TRP A 54 1.98 19.65 -5.00
N ALA A 55 2.21 20.04 -6.24
CA ALA A 55 3.54 20.08 -6.82
C ALA A 55 4.02 21.54 -7.05
N SER A 56 5.34 21.72 -7.07
CA SER A 56 5.97 23.03 -7.25
C SER A 56 5.75 23.63 -8.64
N ASN A 57 5.43 22.81 -9.65
CA ASN A 57 5.02 23.22 -10.99
C ASN A 57 3.53 23.58 -11.11
N GLN A 58 2.82 23.71 -9.98
CA GLN A 58 1.38 23.98 -9.86
C GLN A 58 0.47 22.81 -10.22
N ASP A 59 0.99 21.63 -10.48
CA ASP A 59 0.19 20.44 -10.61
C ASP A 59 -0.50 20.10 -9.27
N PHE A 60 -1.68 19.56 -9.39
CA PHE A 60 -2.51 19.18 -8.24
C PHE A 60 -3.18 17.85 -8.49
N LEU A 61 -3.33 17.07 -7.42
CA LEU A 61 -3.97 15.77 -7.46
C LEU A 61 -4.84 15.57 -6.21
N ALA A 62 -6.10 15.25 -6.42
CA ALA A 62 -7.02 14.82 -5.37
C ALA A 62 -7.56 13.44 -5.72
N ILE A 63 -7.43 12.49 -4.80
CA ILE A 63 -7.85 11.10 -5.03
C ILE A 63 -8.67 10.61 -3.83
N THR A 64 -9.69 9.81 -4.13
CA THR A 64 -10.33 8.91 -3.18
C THR A 64 -10.40 7.50 -3.78
N ASN A 65 -10.08 6.49 -2.98
CA ASN A 65 -9.93 5.10 -3.39
C ASN A 65 -10.62 4.16 -2.40
N PRO A 66 -11.94 3.99 -2.47
CA PRO A 66 -12.63 2.95 -1.75
C PRO A 66 -12.21 1.57 -2.25
N SER A 67 -11.98 0.65 -1.32
CA SER A 67 -11.66 -0.75 -1.62
C SER A 67 -12.29 -1.69 -0.62
N CYS A 68 -12.63 -2.91 -1.08
CA CYS A 68 -13.08 -4.01 -0.23
C CYS A 68 -12.39 -5.30 -0.67
N VAL A 69 -12.17 -6.19 0.28
CA VAL A 69 -11.63 -7.52 0.00
C VAL A 69 -12.76 -8.54 -0.02
N VAL A 70 -12.88 -9.24 -1.13
CA VAL A 70 -13.84 -10.34 -1.32
C VAL A 70 -13.11 -11.67 -1.36
N ASN A 71 -13.81 -12.76 -1.03
CA ASN A 71 -13.26 -14.12 -1.14
C ASN A 71 -13.72 -14.76 -2.46
N LEU A 72 -12.81 -14.91 -3.40
CA LEU A 72 -13.02 -15.61 -4.67
C LEU A 72 -12.13 -16.88 -4.74
N GLY A 73 -12.20 -17.73 -3.69
CA GLY A 73 -11.28 -18.84 -3.48
C GLY A 73 -9.97 -18.42 -2.82
N ARG A 74 -9.68 -17.12 -2.84
CA ARG A 74 -8.61 -16.40 -2.13
C ARG A 74 -9.04 -14.95 -1.90
N PRO A 75 -8.39 -14.20 -0.99
CA PRO A 75 -8.66 -12.77 -0.82
C PRO A 75 -8.30 -12.00 -2.09
N VAL A 76 -9.27 -11.23 -2.62
CA VAL A 76 -9.10 -10.32 -3.75
C VAL A 76 -9.56 -8.93 -3.31
N GLU A 77 -8.65 -7.96 -3.31
CA GLU A 77 -8.96 -6.55 -3.09
C GLU A 77 -9.49 -5.96 -4.41
N LEU A 78 -10.69 -5.43 -4.37
CA LEU A 78 -11.30 -4.66 -5.46
C LEU A 78 -11.38 -3.20 -5.02
N SER A 79 -10.94 -2.29 -5.86
CA SER A 79 -11.00 -0.85 -5.60
C SER A 79 -11.37 -0.06 -6.83
N VAL A 80 -11.82 1.18 -6.61
CA VAL A 80 -12.02 2.16 -7.68
C VAL A 80 -11.39 3.47 -7.23
N GLN A 81 -10.31 3.86 -7.87
CA GLN A 81 -9.69 5.16 -7.64
C GLN A 81 -10.46 6.23 -8.44
N LEU A 82 -11.02 7.22 -7.75
CA LEU A 82 -11.59 8.42 -8.34
C LEU A 82 -10.58 9.55 -8.18
N GLN A 83 -10.23 10.19 -9.29
CA GLN A 83 -9.19 11.20 -9.36
C GLN A 83 -9.69 12.50 -9.98
N ARG A 84 -9.33 13.61 -9.36
CA ARG A 84 -9.34 14.95 -9.95
C ARG A 84 -7.93 15.48 -9.97
N SER A 85 -7.42 15.80 -11.16
CA SER A 85 -6.05 16.29 -11.34
C SER A 85 -6.02 17.58 -12.14
N ARG A 86 -4.97 18.34 -11.90
CA ARG A 86 -4.54 19.46 -12.73
C ARG A 86 -3.10 19.21 -13.14
N ALA A 87 -2.85 19.15 -14.46
CA ALA A 87 -1.52 19.01 -15.03
C ALA A 87 -1.39 20.00 -16.19
N ASP A 88 -0.27 20.71 -16.29
CA ASP A 88 -0.03 21.73 -17.32
C ASP A 88 -1.16 22.78 -17.42
N GLY A 89 -1.82 23.06 -16.30
CA GLY A 89 -2.94 24.01 -16.24
C GLY A 89 -4.32 23.40 -16.55
N GLU A 90 -4.39 22.23 -17.15
CA GLU A 90 -5.62 21.56 -17.54
C GLU A 90 -6.17 20.63 -16.44
N TRP A 91 -7.51 20.62 -16.29
CA TRP A 91 -8.18 19.78 -15.31
C TRP A 91 -8.72 18.50 -15.94
N GLY A 92 -8.39 17.35 -15.35
CA GLY A 92 -8.91 16.05 -15.71
C GLY A 92 -9.67 15.38 -14.55
N THR A 93 -10.64 14.54 -14.87
CA THR A 93 -11.35 13.69 -13.89
C THR A 93 -11.39 12.28 -14.41
N SER A 94 -10.89 11.33 -13.65
CA SER A 94 -10.81 9.93 -14.08
C SER A 94 -11.25 8.96 -12.99
N ALA A 95 -11.60 7.75 -13.42
CA ALA A 95 -11.86 6.60 -12.57
C ALA A 95 -10.95 5.45 -12.99
N ALA A 96 -10.37 4.74 -12.02
CA ALA A 96 -9.52 3.59 -12.28
C ALA A 96 -9.91 2.40 -11.40
N PRO A 97 -10.75 1.48 -11.89
CA PRO A 97 -10.97 0.19 -11.24
C PRO A 97 -9.68 -0.62 -11.23
N LYS A 98 -9.43 -1.26 -10.09
CA LYS A 98 -8.23 -2.06 -9.82
C LYS A 98 -8.60 -3.32 -9.07
N PHE A 99 -7.92 -4.41 -9.37
CA PHE A 99 -7.90 -5.60 -8.51
C PHE A 99 -6.49 -5.88 -8.02
N LYS A 100 -6.39 -6.57 -6.87
CA LYS A 100 -5.14 -7.08 -6.32
C LYS A 100 -5.41 -8.37 -5.57
N THR A 101 -4.58 -9.38 -5.77
CA THR A 101 -4.64 -10.63 -5.03
C THR A 101 -3.25 -11.12 -4.66
N ASN A 102 -3.12 -11.64 -3.47
CA ASN A 102 -1.88 -12.21 -2.97
C ASN A 102 -1.71 -13.63 -3.51
N LEU A 103 -0.59 -13.92 -4.16
CA LEU A 103 -0.22 -15.24 -4.68
C LEU A 103 0.55 -16.04 -3.64
N ILE A 104 1.48 -15.37 -2.95
CA ILE A 104 2.33 -15.92 -1.89
C ILE A 104 2.26 -14.93 -0.72
N PRO A 105 1.73 -15.30 0.45
CA PRO A 105 1.70 -14.45 1.63
C PRO A 105 3.11 -14.06 2.08
N SER A 106 3.29 -12.80 2.50
CA SER A 106 4.53 -12.35 3.13
C SER A 106 4.59 -12.82 4.58
N ASP A 107 5.76 -13.28 4.99
CA ASP A 107 6.08 -13.66 6.37
C ASP A 107 7.49 -13.18 6.71
N ILE A 108 7.86 -13.18 7.99
CA ILE A 108 9.20 -12.75 8.42
C ILE A 108 10.25 -13.67 7.79
N GLY A 109 11.23 -13.05 7.10
CA GLY A 109 12.27 -13.75 6.38
C GLY A 109 11.84 -14.41 5.05
N LYS A 110 10.59 -14.21 4.62
CA LYS A 110 10.06 -14.76 3.36
C LYS A 110 9.54 -13.67 2.43
N PHE A 111 9.60 -13.94 1.15
CA PHE A 111 8.97 -13.10 0.13
C PHE A 111 7.47 -13.39 0.02
N GLY A 112 6.67 -12.35 0.09
CA GLY A 112 5.30 -12.36 -0.40
C GLY A 112 5.25 -11.82 -1.82
N VAL A 113 4.34 -12.32 -2.62
CA VAL A 113 4.11 -11.89 -4.00
C VAL A 113 2.62 -11.73 -4.24
N ALA A 114 2.24 -10.65 -4.89
CA ALA A 114 0.88 -10.42 -5.35
C ALA A 114 0.85 -10.07 -6.85
N ILE A 115 -0.32 -10.07 -7.43
CA ILE A 115 -0.58 -9.52 -8.76
C ILE A 115 -1.68 -8.47 -8.64
N ALA A 116 -1.51 -7.36 -9.35
CA ALA A 116 -2.49 -6.30 -9.43
C ALA A 116 -2.62 -5.79 -10.87
N GLY A 117 -3.78 -5.27 -11.19
CA GLY A 117 -4.01 -4.67 -12.49
C GLY A 117 -5.31 -3.88 -12.52
N GLY A 118 -5.44 -3.06 -13.55
CA GLY A 118 -6.61 -2.20 -13.71
C GLY A 118 -6.63 -1.46 -15.03
N ALA A 119 -7.64 -0.61 -15.16
CA ALA A 119 -7.82 0.29 -16.28
C ALA A 119 -8.10 1.69 -15.77
N ALA A 120 -7.83 2.70 -16.57
CA ALA A 120 -8.17 4.09 -16.28
C ALA A 120 -9.10 4.65 -17.36
N PHE A 121 -10.10 5.42 -16.95
CA PHE A 121 -11.13 6.00 -17.81
C PHE A 121 -11.27 7.49 -17.49
N ASP A 122 -11.35 8.31 -18.52
CA ASP A 122 -11.76 9.71 -18.38
C ASP A 122 -13.27 9.77 -18.15
N LEU A 123 -13.72 10.47 -17.12
CA LEU A 123 -15.14 10.58 -16.76
C LEU A 123 -15.87 11.71 -17.53
N VAL A 124 -15.15 12.57 -18.25
CA VAL A 124 -15.71 13.67 -19.05
C VAL A 124 -15.90 13.24 -20.50
N THR A 125 -14.84 12.64 -21.08
CA THR A 125 -14.86 12.17 -22.48
C THR A 125 -15.38 10.74 -22.63
N HIS A 126 -15.47 9.98 -21.52
CA HIS A 126 -15.81 8.56 -21.48
C HIS A 126 -14.81 7.67 -22.23
N GLU A 127 -13.58 8.13 -22.41
CA GLU A 127 -12.52 7.39 -23.09
C GLU A 127 -11.70 6.56 -22.14
N THR A 128 -11.19 5.43 -22.62
CA THR A 128 -10.16 4.68 -21.91
C THR A 128 -8.84 5.44 -21.98
N LEU A 129 -8.24 5.72 -20.84
CA LEU A 129 -6.93 6.36 -20.75
C LEU A 129 -5.79 5.33 -20.86
N GLY A 130 -5.98 4.11 -20.37
CA GLY A 130 -4.98 3.07 -20.45
C GLY A 130 -5.29 1.85 -19.58
N PHE A 131 -4.33 0.90 -19.60
CA PHE A 131 -4.34 -0.30 -18.78
C PHE A 131 -3.00 -0.46 -18.08
N TYR A 132 -3.01 -1.15 -16.94
CA TYR A 132 -1.80 -1.48 -16.23
C TYR A 132 -1.91 -2.82 -15.52
N ALA A 133 -0.76 -3.49 -15.38
CA ALA A 133 -0.60 -4.68 -14.58
C ALA A 133 0.77 -4.66 -13.92
N TYR A 134 0.87 -5.09 -12.65
CA TYR A 134 2.14 -5.14 -11.95
C TYR A 134 2.15 -6.24 -10.89
N VAL A 135 3.36 -6.59 -10.49
CA VAL A 135 3.66 -7.61 -9.49
C VAL A 135 4.35 -6.92 -8.31
N PRO A 136 3.66 -6.69 -7.20
CA PRO A 136 4.30 -6.27 -5.97
C PRO A 136 4.88 -7.49 -5.25
N ALA A 137 6.11 -7.34 -4.76
CA ALA A 137 6.78 -8.29 -3.88
C ALA A 137 7.17 -7.60 -2.58
N THR A 138 6.96 -8.28 -1.46
CA THR A 138 7.28 -7.77 -0.12
C THR A 138 8.11 -8.79 0.63
N MET A 139 9.23 -8.35 1.20
CA MET A 139 10.05 -9.12 2.12
C MET A 139 9.99 -8.47 3.51
N ARG A 140 9.46 -9.20 4.49
CA ARG A 140 9.51 -8.77 5.89
C ARG A 140 10.87 -9.12 6.47
N LEU A 141 11.73 -8.10 6.66
CA LEU A 141 13.06 -8.28 7.25
C LEU A 141 12.98 -8.52 8.75
N SER A 142 11.98 -7.94 9.41
CA SER A 142 11.66 -8.12 10.81
C SER A 142 10.18 -7.73 11.06
N GLU A 143 9.76 -7.74 12.32
CA GLU A 143 8.41 -7.25 12.71
C GLU A 143 8.20 -5.77 12.41
N VAL A 144 9.28 -4.98 12.42
CA VAL A 144 9.24 -3.52 12.24
C VAL A 144 9.78 -3.03 10.90
N MET A 145 10.38 -3.90 10.09
CA MET A 145 11.02 -3.50 8.84
C MET A 145 10.60 -4.40 7.67
N ARG A 146 10.22 -3.79 6.55
CA ARG A 146 9.92 -4.50 5.31
C ARG A 146 10.49 -3.78 4.09
N LEU A 147 10.87 -4.56 3.09
CA LEU A 147 11.28 -4.12 1.77
C LEU A 147 10.15 -4.46 0.78
N ASN A 148 9.82 -3.51 -0.08
CA ASN A 148 8.82 -3.65 -1.13
C ASN A 148 9.48 -3.40 -2.49
N VAL A 149 9.11 -4.19 -3.50
CA VAL A 149 9.59 -4.04 -4.88
C VAL A 149 8.44 -4.27 -5.83
N ASN A 150 8.28 -3.40 -6.82
CA ASN A 150 7.25 -3.51 -7.85
C ASN A 150 7.87 -3.57 -9.23
N PHE A 151 7.31 -4.41 -10.08
CA PHE A 151 7.57 -4.46 -11.51
C PHE A 151 6.24 -4.55 -12.24
N GLY A 152 6.10 -3.81 -13.33
CA GLY A 152 4.84 -3.81 -14.06
C GLY A 152 4.95 -3.28 -15.47
N TRP A 153 3.81 -3.30 -16.13
CA TRP A 153 3.58 -2.77 -17.45
C TRP A 153 2.39 -1.82 -17.42
N GLN A 154 2.50 -0.73 -18.15
CA GLN A 154 1.45 0.25 -18.33
C GLN A 154 1.38 0.66 -19.80
N TRP A 155 0.17 0.80 -20.32
CA TRP A 155 -0.09 1.39 -21.62
C TRP A 155 -0.86 2.69 -21.45
N ASP A 156 -0.31 3.77 -21.96
CA ASP A 156 -0.97 5.06 -22.10
C ASP A 156 -1.59 5.11 -23.51
N ARG A 157 -2.92 5.08 -23.57
CA ARG A 157 -3.65 5.06 -24.84
C ARG A 157 -3.57 6.40 -25.57
N LEU A 158 -3.54 7.53 -24.84
CA LEU A 158 -3.53 8.85 -25.46
C LEU A 158 -2.21 9.14 -26.17
N ALA A 159 -1.12 8.74 -25.56
CA ALA A 159 0.22 8.85 -26.15
C ALA A 159 0.57 7.66 -27.03
N ASP A 160 -0.20 6.57 -27.00
CA ASP A 160 0.10 5.26 -27.60
C ASP A 160 1.49 4.72 -27.23
N VAL A 161 1.82 4.85 -25.94
CA VAL A 161 3.12 4.46 -25.40
C VAL A 161 2.96 3.37 -24.35
N HIS A 162 3.81 2.34 -24.47
CA HIS A 162 3.96 1.32 -23.43
C HIS A 162 5.11 1.66 -22.50
N PHE A 163 4.92 1.42 -21.21
CA PHE A 163 5.93 1.65 -20.19
C PHE A 163 6.18 0.37 -19.40
N PHE A 164 7.44 0.17 -19.03
CA PHE A 164 7.81 -0.68 -17.91
C PHE A 164 7.80 0.18 -16.64
N SER A 165 7.04 -0.22 -15.63
CA SER A 165 7.01 0.43 -14.32
C SER A 165 7.88 -0.33 -13.33
N TYR A 166 8.59 0.40 -12.47
CA TYR A 166 9.44 -0.17 -11.43
C TYR A 166 9.34 0.66 -10.15
N GLY A 167 9.62 0.02 -9.04
CA GLY A 167 9.74 0.70 -7.75
C GLY A 167 10.39 -0.17 -6.70
N ALA A 168 11.06 0.47 -5.75
CA ALA A 168 11.59 -0.14 -4.56
C ALA A 168 11.35 0.79 -3.36
N GLY A 169 10.97 0.23 -2.23
CA GLY A 169 10.68 0.99 -1.02
C GLY A 169 11.02 0.20 0.23
N ILE A 170 11.33 0.93 1.30
CA ILE A 170 11.57 0.39 2.62
C ILE A 170 10.64 1.08 3.61
N ASP A 171 10.00 0.30 4.46
CA ASP A 171 9.20 0.79 5.58
C ASP A 171 9.87 0.40 6.89
N TRP A 172 9.97 1.34 7.79
CA TRP A 172 10.36 1.12 9.17
C TRP A 172 9.26 1.60 10.10
N ARG A 173 8.77 0.70 10.96
CA ARG A 173 7.68 0.93 11.90
C ARG A 173 8.23 0.99 13.32
N THR A 174 7.72 1.91 14.13
CA THR A 174 8.02 1.90 15.57
C THR A 174 7.43 0.66 16.26
N PRO A 175 8.03 0.16 17.35
CA PRO A 175 7.54 -1.03 18.05
C PRO A 175 6.10 -0.91 18.58
N ASP A 176 5.64 0.30 18.87
CA ASP A 176 4.27 0.63 19.28
C ASP A 176 3.27 0.66 18.11
N ASN A 177 3.74 0.48 16.86
CA ASN A 177 2.97 0.56 15.61
C ASN A 177 2.30 1.92 15.34
N VAL A 178 2.63 2.97 16.08
CA VAL A 178 2.03 4.30 15.92
C VAL A 178 2.64 5.05 14.75
N TRP A 179 3.94 4.93 14.54
CA TRP A 179 4.66 5.62 13.46
C TRP A 179 5.27 4.66 12.46
N THR A 180 5.24 5.04 11.18
CA THR A 180 5.97 4.35 10.12
C THR A 180 6.68 5.38 9.25
N LEU A 181 7.98 5.18 9.04
CA LEU A 181 8.78 5.90 8.05
C LEU A 181 8.85 5.06 6.79
N THR A 182 8.65 5.68 5.63
CA THR A 182 8.73 5.05 4.32
C THR A 182 9.70 5.84 3.44
N ALA A 183 10.57 5.14 2.73
CA ALA A 183 11.40 5.73 1.67
C ALA A 183 11.24 4.91 0.40
N GLU A 184 11.05 5.59 -0.74
CA GLU A 184 10.77 4.93 -2.02
C GLU A 184 11.50 5.60 -3.17
N VAL A 185 11.89 4.77 -4.16
CA VAL A 185 12.30 5.18 -5.50
C VAL A 185 11.45 4.42 -6.50
N PHE A 186 10.88 5.10 -7.48
CA PHE A 186 10.01 4.51 -8.49
C PHE A 186 10.03 5.30 -9.79
N GLY A 187 9.54 4.70 -10.86
CA GLY A 187 9.49 5.35 -12.16
C GLY A 187 8.92 4.48 -13.26
N LEU A 188 8.97 5.03 -14.46
CA LEU A 188 8.55 4.42 -15.70
C LEU A 188 9.71 4.43 -16.71
N VAL A 189 9.78 3.44 -17.57
CA VAL A 189 10.70 3.39 -18.71
C VAL A 189 9.88 3.10 -19.96
N GLY A 190 9.94 3.98 -20.96
CA GLY A 190 9.25 3.79 -22.23
C GLY A 190 9.76 2.54 -22.97
N LEU A 191 8.83 1.73 -23.45
CA LEU A 191 9.15 0.56 -24.28
C LEU A 191 8.98 0.92 -25.76
N GLY A 192 10.05 0.84 -26.52
CA GLY A 192 10.03 1.06 -27.97
C GLY A 192 10.55 2.43 -28.44
N ASP A 193 10.48 3.48 -27.63
CA ASP A 193 11.11 4.77 -27.93
C ASP A 193 12.06 5.17 -26.79
N PRO A 194 13.39 5.16 -27.03
CA PRO A 194 14.37 5.56 -26.02
C PRO A 194 14.28 7.02 -25.59
N LYS A 195 13.51 7.85 -26.30
CA LYS A 195 13.26 9.25 -25.92
C LYS A 195 12.14 9.38 -24.89
N THR A 196 11.29 8.37 -24.75
CA THR A 196 10.20 8.34 -23.77
C THR A 196 10.74 7.80 -22.44
N VAL A 197 11.62 8.53 -21.81
CA VAL A 197 12.13 8.18 -20.48
C VAL A 197 11.16 8.72 -19.44
N GLY A 198 10.45 7.83 -18.80
CA GLY A 198 9.70 8.17 -17.58
C GLY A 198 10.67 8.68 -16.51
N GLN A 199 10.25 9.71 -15.82
CA GLN A 199 11.11 10.35 -14.82
C GLN A 199 11.22 9.47 -13.57
N PRO A 200 12.43 9.05 -13.15
CA PRO A 200 12.60 8.43 -11.85
C PRO A 200 12.28 9.44 -10.75
N ARG A 201 11.62 8.97 -9.70
CA ARG A 201 11.12 9.77 -8.58
C ARG A 201 11.57 9.15 -7.28
N TYR A 202 11.73 9.95 -6.25
CA TYR A 202 11.83 9.45 -4.89
C TYR A 202 10.84 10.17 -3.99
N GLN A 203 10.45 9.50 -2.91
CA GLN A 203 9.65 10.12 -1.87
C GLN A 203 9.97 9.55 -0.49
N LEU A 204 9.70 10.38 0.52
CA LEU A 204 9.79 10.04 1.92
C LEU A 204 8.42 10.26 2.55
N GLY A 205 7.96 9.30 3.31
CA GLY A 205 6.67 9.35 3.98
C GLY A 205 6.78 9.14 5.48
N LEU A 206 5.95 9.84 6.21
CA LEU A 206 5.72 9.65 7.64
C LEU A 206 4.25 9.34 7.84
N ARG A 207 3.95 8.13 8.31
CA ARG A 207 2.60 7.70 8.69
C ARG A 207 2.42 7.77 10.18
N TRP A 208 1.32 8.36 10.61
CA TRP A 208 0.81 8.33 11.97
C TRP A 208 -0.47 7.50 12.04
N ARG A 209 -0.47 6.48 12.90
CA ARG A 209 -1.59 5.57 13.14
C ARG A 209 -1.95 5.55 14.62
N PRO A 210 -2.78 6.49 15.09
CA PRO A 210 -3.18 6.54 16.50
C PRO A 210 -4.09 5.38 16.92
N VAL A 211 -4.82 4.80 15.97
CA VAL A 211 -5.70 3.64 16.15
C VAL A 211 -5.69 2.76 14.89
N ASP A 212 -6.01 1.48 15.02
CA ASP A 212 -5.97 0.51 13.92
C ASP A 212 -6.85 0.88 12.71
N ARG A 213 -7.93 1.62 12.95
CA ARG A 213 -8.90 2.00 11.92
C ARG A 213 -8.56 3.27 11.17
N PHE A 214 -7.59 4.04 11.64
CA PHE A 214 -7.27 5.35 11.07
C PHE A 214 -5.78 5.56 10.95
N SER A 215 -5.34 6.10 9.82
CA SER A 215 -3.98 6.61 9.65
C SER A 215 -3.96 7.87 8.80
N MET A 216 -2.94 8.70 9.04
CA MET A 216 -2.59 9.86 8.23
C MET A 216 -1.16 9.73 7.74
N ASP A 217 -0.91 10.20 6.51
CA ASP A 217 0.42 10.24 5.91
C ASP A 217 0.78 11.65 5.49
N LEU A 218 2.02 12.05 5.76
CA LEU A 218 2.70 13.18 5.15
C LEU A 218 3.79 12.64 4.26
N ILE A 219 3.75 12.96 2.96
CA ILE A 219 4.72 12.47 1.98
C ILE A 219 5.34 13.66 1.27
N LEU A 220 6.66 13.63 1.17
CA LEU A 220 7.46 14.60 0.43
C LEU A 220 8.19 13.87 -0.70
N GLY A 221 8.06 14.35 -1.92
CA GLY A 221 8.67 13.72 -3.06
C GLY A 221 9.29 14.69 -4.06
N ARG A 222 10.10 14.13 -4.95
CA ARG A 222 10.79 14.89 -5.99
C ARG A 222 11.10 13.99 -7.20
N ASN A 223 11.09 14.61 -8.40
CA ASN A 223 11.68 14.04 -9.60
C ASN A 223 13.21 14.03 -9.50
N ILE A 224 13.86 12.93 -9.87
CA ILE A 224 15.33 12.81 -9.87
C ILE A 224 15.91 13.41 -11.15
N THR A 225 15.19 13.25 -12.28
CA THR A 225 15.58 13.78 -13.60
C THR A 225 14.39 14.46 -14.27
N GLY A 226 14.65 15.19 -15.35
CA GLY A 226 13.62 15.89 -16.11
C GLY A 226 13.17 17.17 -15.42
N GLU A 227 11.87 17.45 -15.42
CA GLU A 227 11.29 18.56 -14.71
C GLU A 227 11.53 18.44 -13.21
N ASN A 228 12.12 19.46 -12.61
CA ASN A 228 12.59 19.43 -11.22
C ASN A 228 11.46 19.73 -10.23
N ALA A 229 10.33 19.03 -10.38
CA ALA A 229 9.16 19.21 -9.53
C ALA A 229 9.33 18.51 -8.17
N ASN A 230 8.98 19.24 -7.11
CA ASN A 230 8.80 18.69 -5.78
C ASN A 230 7.31 18.64 -5.48
N TRP A 231 6.87 17.69 -4.64
CA TRP A 231 5.48 17.64 -4.19
C TRP A 231 5.38 17.34 -2.70
N ILE A 232 4.25 17.73 -2.15
CA ILE A 232 3.80 17.36 -0.83
C ILE A 232 2.45 16.66 -0.95
N THR A 233 2.27 15.55 -0.25
CA THR A 233 1.01 14.80 -0.20
C THR A 233 0.55 14.64 1.24
N LEU A 234 -0.71 14.92 1.47
CA LEU A 234 -1.43 14.58 2.69
C LEU A 234 -2.41 13.48 2.37
N ALA A 235 -2.32 12.35 3.08
CA ALA A 235 -3.20 11.21 2.86
C ALA A 235 -3.86 10.76 4.16
N THR A 236 -5.03 10.14 4.02
CA THR A 236 -5.77 9.50 5.12
C THR A 236 -6.25 8.13 4.70
N SER A 237 -6.31 7.20 5.63
CA SER A 237 -6.92 5.88 5.43
C SER A 237 -7.85 5.57 6.59
N ILE A 238 -9.09 5.20 6.25
CA ILE A 238 -10.11 4.74 7.21
C ILE A 238 -10.43 3.30 6.87
N ARG A 239 -10.34 2.40 7.87
CA ARG A 239 -10.59 0.98 7.72
C ARG A 239 -11.89 0.58 8.40
N PHE A 240 -12.63 -0.27 7.70
CA PHE A 240 -13.89 -0.86 8.14
C PHE A 240 -13.66 -2.37 8.21
N PRO A 241 -13.32 -2.92 9.39
CA PRO A 241 -13.10 -4.35 9.54
C PRO A 241 -14.40 -5.12 9.28
N ALA A 242 -14.27 -6.37 8.84
CA ALA A 242 -15.40 -7.28 8.75
C ALA A 242 -16.11 -7.36 10.10
N PRO A 243 -17.47 -7.45 10.14
CA PRO A 243 -18.18 -7.73 11.38
C PRO A 243 -17.69 -9.05 11.98
N GLU A 244 -17.44 -9.04 13.28
CA GLU A 244 -17.12 -10.27 14.01
C GLU A 244 -18.29 -11.25 13.87
N LYS A 245 -17.98 -12.48 13.45
CA LYS A 245 -18.98 -13.57 13.31
C LYS A 245 -19.23 -14.24 14.65
#